data_359d258a47d92ced0ed51cb47122968b
#
_entry.id   359d258a47d92ced0ed51cb47122968b
#
_cell.length_a   1.000
_cell.length_b   1.000
_cell.length_c   1.000
_cell.angle_alpha   90.00
_cell.angle_beta   90.00
_cell.angle_gamma   90.00
#
_symmetry.space_group_name_H-M   'P 1'
#
loop_
_entity.id
_entity.type
_entity.pdbx_description
1 polymer ?
#
loop_
_entity_poly.entity_id
_entity_poly.type
_entity_poly.pdbx_seq_one_letter_code
_entity_poly.pdbx_strand_id
1 'polypeptide(L)'
;MIKKEWLWMDDKQRDTASPHPCGAQGCLIAPTKFLTEQECSDLANLVKKLRFCWIDRGHFFTLGAATYQDGVSEYPSRANRLNTILTKNFEPLLHKLHEFYEACYEQPWGIARPGFHIFDETSNGLMGCAHIDEPFSKVAWPSKGFTNPFSFTMLLEQPAVGAGMDYWPDSTGEDLHRVVKEDIYPPHEHLQYELGVLYTHDGLFPHRIANKGDMSDSEHRITLQGHGLTL
;
A
#
# COMPACT_ATOMS: atom_id res chain seq x y z
N MET A 1 16.27 20.85 4.12
CA MET A 1 16.11 19.92 5.25
C MET A 1 14.72 19.30 5.09
N ILE A 2 14.64 18.03 4.67
CA ILE A 2 13.37 17.33 4.48
C ILE A 2 12.81 17.05 5.86
N LYS A 3 11.60 17.51 6.15
CA LYS A 3 10.96 17.22 7.43
C LYS A 3 10.65 15.72 7.50
N LYS A 4 11.16 15.03 8.51
CA LYS A 4 10.94 13.58 8.77
C LYS A 4 9.47 13.19 9.04
N GLU A 5 8.55 14.15 9.12
CA GLU A 5 7.16 13.96 9.53
C GLU A 5 6.31 13.09 8.58
N TRP A 6 6.72 12.96 7.31
CA TRP A 6 6.00 12.16 6.31
C TRP A 6 6.65 10.79 6.01
N LEU A 7 7.84 10.57 6.58
CA LEU A 7 8.55 9.30 6.53
C LEU A 7 8.76 8.78 7.95
N TRP A 8 8.67 7.49 8.11
CA TRP A 8 9.25 6.79 9.24
C TRP A 8 10.60 6.23 8.81
N MET A 9 11.61 6.48 9.61
CA MET A 9 12.95 6.00 9.35
C MET A 9 13.58 5.52 10.65
N ASP A 10 14.16 4.33 10.59
CA ASP A 10 15.10 3.87 11.60
C ASP A 10 16.52 3.98 11.03
N ASP A 11 17.33 4.87 11.61
CA ASP A 11 18.73 5.10 11.23
C ASP A 11 19.70 4.20 12.03
N LYS A 12 19.19 3.24 12.82
CA LYS A 12 20.06 2.36 13.61
C LYS A 12 20.82 1.41 12.67
N GLN A 13 22.14 1.56 12.66
CA GLN A 13 23.03 0.58 12.02
C GLN A 13 23.00 -0.72 12.83
N ARG A 14 22.46 -1.77 12.26
CA ARG A 14 22.59 -3.12 12.77
C ARG A 14 23.36 -3.96 11.74
N ASP A 15 24.41 -4.63 12.20
CA ASP A 15 25.43 -5.31 11.36
C ASP A 15 25.00 -6.69 10.83
N THR A 16 23.76 -6.95 10.53
CA THR A 16 23.32 -8.26 10.05
C THR A 16 22.44 -8.16 8.82
N ALA A 17 22.69 -9.01 7.83
CA ALA A 17 21.83 -9.15 6.66
C ALA A 17 20.47 -9.73 7.08
N SER A 18 19.44 -8.92 7.07
CA SER A 18 18.07 -9.35 7.39
C SER A 18 17.40 -9.97 6.19
N PRO A 19 16.68 -11.07 6.35
CA PRO A 19 15.79 -11.58 5.31
C PRO A 19 14.65 -10.58 5.09
N HIS A 20 14.15 -10.54 3.86
CA HIS A 20 12.90 -9.88 3.51
C HIS A 20 11.82 -10.20 4.57
N PRO A 21 10.89 -9.28 4.95
CA PRO A 21 9.88 -9.50 6.00
C PRO A 21 9.02 -10.75 5.79
N CYS A 22 9.08 -11.32 4.60
CA CYS A 22 8.47 -12.61 4.30
C CYS A 22 9.08 -13.80 5.05
N GLY A 23 10.22 -13.67 5.72
CA GLY A 23 10.81 -14.78 6.53
C GLY A 23 11.09 -16.09 5.79
N ALA A 24 10.65 -16.24 4.56
CA ALA A 24 10.85 -17.42 3.72
C ALA A 24 11.51 -17.02 2.40
N GLN A 25 12.67 -17.53 2.12
CA GLN A 25 13.27 -17.44 0.79
C GLN A 25 12.26 -17.95 -0.26
N GLY A 26 11.88 -17.09 -1.20
CA GLY A 26 10.97 -17.44 -2.29
C GLY A 26 9.49 -17.09 -2.08
N CYS A 27 9.12 -16.44 -0.99
CA CYS A 27 7.75 -15.94 -0.83
C CYS A 27 7.62 -14.56 -1.49
N LEU A 28 6.84 -14.49 -2.57
CA LEU A 28 6.60 -13.26 -3.30
C LEU A 28 5.74 -12.26 -2.49
N ILE A 29 4.79 -12.77 -1.71
CA ILE A 29 3.86 -12.00 -0.89
C ILE A 29 3.78 -12.65 0.50
N ALA A 30 3.99 -11.86 1.55
CA ALA A 30 3.92 -12.30 2.94
C ALA A 30 2.61 -11.83 3.60
N PRO A 31 1.67 -12.73 3.90
CA PRO A 31 0.50 -12.42 4.71
C PRO A 31 0.85 -12.43 6.20
N THR A 32 0.41 -11.41 6.94
CA THR A 32 0.53 -11.35 8.40
C THR A 32 -0.79 -10.91 9.01
N LYS A 33 -1.35 -11.69 9.94
CA LYS A 33 -2.55 -11.25 10.68
C LYS A 33 -2.16 -10.09 11.59
N PHE A 34 -2.69 -8.91 11.27
CA PHE A 34 -2.27 -7.65 11.87
C PHE A 34 -3.37 -7.01 12.73
N LEU A 35 -4.62 -7.03 12.28
CA LEU A 35 -5.78 -6.50 13.00
C LEU A 35 -6.85 -7.58 13.17
N THR A 36 -7.65 -7.40 14.21
CA THR A 36 -8.91 -8.14 14.40
C THR A 36 -9.99 -7.58 13.48
N GLU A 37 -11.06 -8.33 13.25
CA GLU A 37 -12.20 -7.84 12.47
C GLU A 37 -12.88 -6.63 13.12
N GLN A 38 -12.93 -6.57 14.45
CA GLN A 38 -13.47 -5.40 15.17
C GLN A 38 -12.61 -4.16 14.96
N GLU A 39 -11.27 -4.27 15.05
CA GLU A 39 -10.36 -3.16 14.74
C GLU A 39 -10.53 -2.69 13.29
N CYS A 40 -10.69 -3.61 12.33
CA CYS A 40 -10.95 -3.25 10.93
C CYS A 40 -12.27 -2.48 10.79
N SER A 41 -13.34 -2.95 11.41
CA SER A 41 -14.65 -2.31 11.38
C SER A 41 -14.60 -0.90 11.99
N ASP A 42 -13.93 -0.74 13.12
CA ASP A 42 -13.81 0.57 13.79
C ASP A 42 -13.01 1.56 12.94
N LEU A 43 -11.91 1.10 12.33
CA LEU A 43 -11.08 1.91 11.43
C LEU A 43 -11.83 2.27 10.14
N ALA A 44 -12.52 1.32 9.51
CA ALA A 44 -13.32 1.58 8.31
C ALA A 44 -14.42 2.61 8.59
N ASN A 45 -15.12 2.48 9.73
CA ASN A 45 -16.12 3.46 10.17
C ASN A 45 -15.51 4.85 10.39
N LEU A 46 -14.29 4.93 10.94
CA LEU A 46 -13.60 6.21 11.11
C LEU A 46 -13.21 6.81 9.76
N VAL A 47 -12.72 6.00 8.81
CA VAL A 47 -12.44 6.44 7.43
C VAL A 47 -13.71 7.02 6.79
N LYS A 48 -14.84 6.33 6.91
CA LYS A 48 -16.14 6.80 6.37
C LYS A 48 -16.63 8.08 7.03
N LYS A 49 -16.47 8.23 8.34
CA LYS A 49 -16.79 9.50 9.06
C LYS A 49 -15.97 10.69 8.56
N LEU A 50 -14.76 10.43 8.03
CA LEU A 50 -13.88 11.45 7.47
C LEU A 50 -14.08 11.66 5.96
N ARG A 51 -15.23 11.27 5.39
CA ARG A 51 -15.53 11.38 3.95
C ARG A 51 -15.31 12.80 3.40
N PHE A 52 -15.56 13.82 4.18
CA PHE A 52 -15.31 15.22 3.79
C PHE A 52 -13.81 15.57 3.57
N CYS A 53 -12.90 14.69 4.01
CA CYS A 53 -11.45 14.79 3.78
C CYS A 53 -10.95 13.87 2.66
N TRP A 54 -11.82 13.09 2.04
CA TRP A 54 -11.41 12.23 0.95
C TRP A 54 -11.02 13.06 -0.26
N ILE A 55 -10.00 12.59 -0.96
CA ILE A 55 -9.49 13.22 -2.17
C ILE A 55 -9.95 12.36 -3.33
N ASP A 56 -10.74 12.97 -4.22
CA ASP A 56 -11.15 12.34 -5.47
C ASP A 56 -9.92 12.14 -6.39
N ARG A 57 -9.73 10.91 -6.87
CA ARG A 57 -8.69 10.48 -7.78
C ARG A 57 -9.24 10.10 -9.16
N GLY A 58 -10.49 10.39 -9.42
CA GLY A 58 -11.20 10.07 -10.65
C GLY A 58 -11.85 8.67 -10.66
N HIS A 59 -11.20 7.65 -10.13
CA HIS A 59 -11.66 6.27 -10.13
C HIS A 59 -11.74 5.65 -8.74
N PHE A 60 -11.30 6.36 -7.74
CA PHE A 60 -11.31 5.98 -6.34
C PHE A 60 -11.01 7.23 -5.50
N PHE A 61 -11.12 7.09 -4.19
CA PHE A 61 -10.76 8.16 -3.25
C PHE A 61 -9.56 7.76 -2.41
N THR A 62 -8.83 8.76 -1.91
CA THR A 62 -7.83 8.55 -0.86
C THR A 62 -8.11 9.39 0.36
N LEU A 63 -7.83 8.83 1.54
CA LEU A 63 -7.68 9.59 2.77
C LEU A 63 -6.20 9.52 3.15
N GLY A 64 -5.53 10.67 3.13
CA GLY A 64 -4.08 10.76 3.19
C GLY A 64 -3.40 10.88 1.81
N ALA A 65 -2.08 10.89 1.80
CA ALA A 65 -1.30 10.96 0.57
C ALA A 65 -1.16 9.60 -0.10
N ALA A 66 -1.18 9.60 -1.43
CA ALA A 66 -0.83 8.46 -2.27
C ALA A 66 0.49 8.75 -3.00
N THR A 67 1.52 7.98 -2.73
CA THR A 67 2.88 8.23 -3.24
C THR A 67 2.95 8.37 -4.75
N TYR A 68 2.20 7.56 -5.48
CA TYR A 68 2.21 7.54 -6.95
C TYR A 68 1.33 8.62 -7.59
N GLN A 69 0.41 9.24 -6.83
CA GLN A 69 -0.53 10.25 -7.33
C GLN A 69 -0.08 11.68 -7.05
N ASP A 70 0.62 11.91 -5.93
CA ASP A 70 0.86 13.27 -5.43
C ASP A 70 2.12 13.94 -6.02
N GLY A 71 2.84 13.27 -6.91
CA GLY A 71 4.01 13.81 -7.64
C GLY A 71 5.26 14.00 -6.77
N VAL A 72 6.43 13.95 -7.41
CA VAL A 72 7.73 13.92 -6.71
C VAL A 72 8.09 15.27 -6.08
N SER A 73 7.87 16.37 -6.78
CA SER A 73 8.32 17.69 -6.35
C SER A 73 7.46 18.27 -5.23
N GLU A 74 6.18 17.94 -5.20
CA GLU A 74 5.22 18.46 -4.23
C GLU A 74 4.91 17.49 -3.10
N TYR A 75 5.32 16.23 -3.24
CA TYR A 75 4.93 15.16 -2.32
C TYR A 75 5.20 15.49 -0.86
N PRO A 76 6.39 15.96 -0.44
CA PRO A 76 6.62 16.23 0.98
C PRO A 76 5.69 17.26 1.59
N SER A 77 5.41 18.37 0.89
CA SER A 77 4.53 19.42 1.41
C SER A 77 3.06 19.02 1.37
N ARG A 78 2.65 18.35 0.31
CA ARG A 78 1.29 17.86 0.14
C ARG A 78 1.01 16.71 1.11
N ALA A 79 1.91 15.74 1.19
CA ALA A 79 1.82 14.62 2.12
C ALA A 79 1.72 15.09 3.57
N ASN A 80 2.49 16.08 3.99
CA ASN A 80 2.40 16.62 5.34
C ASN A 80 1.01 17.18 5.67
N ARG A 81 0.38 17.91 4.74
CA ARG A 81 -0.98 18.42 4.92
C ARG A 81 -2.00 17.28 5.02
N LEU A 82 -1.96 16.36 4.07
CA LEU A 82 -2.88 15.24 3.99
C LEU A 82 -2.71 14.29 5.16
N ASN A 83 -1.47 14.04 5.56
CA ASN A 83 -1.15 13.12 6.65
C ASN A 83 -1.39 13.72 8.03
N THR A 84 -1.62 15.03 8.16
CA THR A 84 -2.06 15.63 9.43
C THR A 84 -3.35 15.00 9.94
N ILE A 85 -4.30 14.72 9.03
CA ILE A 85 -5.56 14.04 9.35
C ILE A 85 -5.29 12.62 9.80
N LEU A 86 -4.40 11.91 9.10
CA LEU A 86 -4.03 10.53 9.47
C LEU A 86 -3.36 10.48 10.84
N THR A 87 -2.37 11.32 11.07
CA THR A 87 -1.67 11.37 12.36
C THR A 87 -2.64 11.66 13.52
N LYS A 88 -3.55 12.59 13.34
CA LYS A 88 -4.50 12.96 14.39
C LYS A 88 -5.52 11.86 14.73
N ASN A 89 -5.96 11.10 13.75
CA ASN A 89 -7.09 10.18 13.90
C ASN A 89 -6.67 8.69 13.92
N PHE A 90 -5.50 8.36 13.38
CA PHE A 90 -5.05 6.97 13.19
C PHE A 90 -3.66 6.72 13.82
N GLU A 91 -3.23 7.58 14.75
CA GLU A 91 -1.93 7.45 15.42
C GLU A 91 -1.66 6.05 16.00
N PRO A 92 -2.62 5.38 16.69
CA PRO A 92 -2.39 4.03 17.21
C PRO A 92 -2.10 3.00 16.11
N LEU A 93 -2.82 3.07 14.98
CA LEU A 93 -2.58 2.20 13.82
C LEU A 93 -1.21 2.45 13.22
N LEU A 94 -0.86 3.72 13.04
CA LEU A 94 0.42 4.12 12.47
C LEU A 94 1.59 3.69 13.38
N HIS A 95 1.42 3.79 14.69
CA HIS A 95 2.42 3.33 15.66
C HIS A 95 2.58 1.81 15.62
N LYS A 96 1.48 1.06 15.60
CA LYS A 96 1.48 -0.41 15.47
C LYS A 96 2.19 -0.87 14.20
N LEU A 97 1.99 -0.16 13.07
CA LEU A 97 2.72 -0.44 11.82
C LEU A 97 4.21 -0.16 11.94
N HIS A 98 4.57 0.95 12.57
CA HIS A 98 5.98 1.29 12.81
C HIS A 98 6.66 0.21 13.64
N GLU A 99 6.08 -0.17 14.78
CA GLU A 99 6.62 -1.23 15.66
C GLU A 99 6.74 -2.57 14.93
N PHE A 100 5.76 -2.90 14.08
CA PHE A 100 5.80 -4.12 13.29
C PHE A 100 7.00 -4.14 12.34
N TYR A 101 7.21 -3.09 11.56
CA TYR A 101 8.33 -3.03 10.64
C TYR A 101 9.68 -2.87 11.34
N GLU A 102 9.73 -2.19 12.49
CA GLU A 102 10.91 -2.15 13.33
C GLU A 102 11.32 -3.54 13.83
N ALA A 103 10.34 -4.39 14.12
CA ALA A 103 10.59 -5.78 14.50
C ALA A 103 10.96 -6.68 13.32
N CYS A 104 10.45 -6.39 12.11
CA CYS A 104 10.70 -7.18 10.92
C CYS A 104 12.08 -6.90 10.30
N TYR A 105 12.54 -5.66 10.36
CA TYR A 105 13.78 -5.23 9.72
C TYR A 105 14.89 -4.99 10.74
N GLU A 106 15.95 -5.79 10.65
CA GLU A 106 17.18 -5.57 11.42
C GLU A 106 18.05 -4.46 10.82
N GLN A 107 17.83 -4.13 9.54
CA GLN A 107 18.54 -3.09 8.82
C GLN A 107 17.74 -1.79 8.80
N PRO A 108 18.40 -0.64 8.52
CA PRO A 108 17.69 0.62 8.33
C PRO A 108 16.61 0.51 7.28
N TRP A 109 15.43 1.03 7.60
CA TRP A 109 14.27 1.04 6.72
C TRP A 109 13.60 2.42 6.73
N GLY A 110 12.81 2.68 5.71
CA GLY A 110 11.99 3.87 5.63
C GLY A 110 10.66 3.56 4.97
N ILE A 111 9.59 4.11 5.51
CA ILE A 111 8.24 4.02 4.95
C ILE A 111 7.70 5.41 4.69
N ALA A 112 7.23 5.65 3.46
CA ALA A 112 6.35 6.78 3.20
C ALA A 112 5.04 6.55 3.98
N ARG A 113 4.52 7.59 4.65
CA ARG A 113 3.31 7.44 5.43
C ARG A 113 2.19 6.85 4.58
N PRO A 114 1.55 5.76 5.04
CA PRO A 114 0.52 5.10 4.28
C PRO A 114 -0.73 5.97 4.15
N GLY A 115 -1.58 5.65 3.19
CA GLY A 115 -2.88 6.27 3.00
C GLY A 115 -3.97 5.23 2.81
N PHE A 116 -5.22 5.61 3.08
CA PHE A 116 -6.36 4.76 2.77
C PHE A 116 -6.77 4.96 1.32
N HIS A 117 -7.01 3.85 0.64
CA HIS A 117 -7.62 3.81 -0.70
C HIS A 117 -9.05 3.30 -0.56
N ILE A 118 -9.98 4.07 -1.10
CA ILE A 118 -11.41 3.86 -0.92
C ILE A 118 -12.06 3.76 -2.29
N PHE A 119 -12.71 2.64 -2.53
CA PHE A 119 -13.52 2.40 -3.72
C PHE A 119 -14.97 2.26 -3.28
N ASP A 120 -15.86 2.92 -3.97
CA ASP A 120 -17.31 2.86 -3.80
C ASP A 120 -17.99 2.52 -5.13
N GLU A 121 -19.28 2.68 -5.25
CA GLU A 121 -20.08 2.40 -6.44
C GLU A 121 -19.62 3.20 -7.67
N THR A 122 -19.02 4.38 -7.47
CA THR A 122 -18.47 5.18 -8.59
C THR A 122 -17.28 4.54 -9.27
N SER A 123 -16.67 3.55 -8.61
CA SER A 123 -15.54 2.76 -9.13
C SER A 123 -16.00 1.50 -9.89
N ASN A 124 -17.31 1.28 -10.05
CA ASN A 124 -17.83 0.10 -10.74
C ASN A 124 -17.38 0.05 -12.20
N GLY A 125 -17.09 -1.15 -12.70
CA GLY A 125 -16.59 -1.36 -14.06
C GLY A 125 -15.14 -0.92 -14.29
N LEU A 126 -14.47 -0.33 -13.29
CA LEU A 126 -13.11 0.12 -13.41
C LEU A 126 -12.15 -0.96 -12.86
N MET A 127 -11.31 -1.46 -13.75
CA MET A 127 -10.20 -2.35 -13.39
C MET A 127 -8.93 -1.51 -13.27
N GLY A 128 -8.16 -1.74 -12.22
CA GLY A 128 -6.80 -1.20 -12.15
C GLY A 128 -5.96 -1.72 -13.31
N CYS A 129 -5.18 -0.85 -13.96
CA CYS A 129 -4.17 -1.30 -14.91
C CYS A 129 -3.12 -2.14 -14.19
N ALA A 130 -2.60 -3.18 -14.85
CA ALA A 130 -1.43 -3.86 -14.35
C ALA A 130 -0.24 -2.88 -14.27
N HIS A 131 0.48 -2.91 -13.16
CA HIS A 131 1.61 -2.03 -12.88
C HIS A 131 2.61 -2.74 -11.97
N ILE A 132 3.76 -2.12 -11.82
CA ILE A 132 4.71 -2.39 -10.74
C ILE A 132 4.75 -1.19 -9.81
N ASP A 133 5.07 -1.43 -8.56
CA ASP A 133 5.23 -0.36 -7.58
C ASP A 133 6.63 0.25 -7.67
N GLU A 134 6.72 1.45 -8.25
CA GLU A 134 7.96 2.25 -8.33
C GLU A 134 7.89 3.54 -7.47
N PRO A 135 7.29 3.52 -6.26
CA PRO A 135 7.14 4.76 -5.48
C PRO A 135 8.49 5.30 -5.00
N PHE A 136 9.50 4.41 -4.89
CA PHE A 136 10.86 4.81 -4.53
C PHE A 136 11.47 5.78 -5.54
N SER A 137 11.10 5.72 -6.82
CA SER A 137 11.54 6.66 -7.84
C SER A 137 10.87 8.03 -7.71
N LYS A 138 9.75 8.10 -7.01
CA LYS A 138 8.90 9.29 -6.86
C LYS A 138 9.00 9.96 -5.50
N VAL A 139 9.69 9.36 -4.54
CA VAL A 139 9.87 9.90 -3.19
C VAL A 139 11.34 10.28 -2.99
N ALA A 140 11.59 11.50 -2.52
CA ALA A 140 12.93 11.93 -2.15
C ALA A 140 13.31 11.30 -0.81
N TRP A 141 13.90 10.13 -0.84
CA TRP A 141 14.39 9.43 0.35
C TRP A 141 15.59 10.15 0.94
N PRO A 142 15.64 10.37 2.25
CA PRO A 142 16.66 11.20 2.87
C PRO A 142 18.04 10.57 2.96
N SER A 143 18.19 9.27 2.80
CA SER A 143 19.48 8.58 2.81
C SER A 143 19.80 7.90 1.50
N LYS A 144 21.09 7.94 1.14
CA LYS A 144 21.60 7.16 0.02
C LYS A 144 21.87 5.73 0.50
N GLY A 145 21.46 4.75 -0.28
CA GLY A 145 21.77 3.34 0.00
C GLY A 145 20.53 2.46 0.17
N PHE A 146 19.35 3.01 0.38
CA PHE A 146 18.12 2.25 0.35
C PHE A 146 17.85 1.76 -1.07
N THR A 147 17.81 0.46 -1.27
CA THR A 147 17.72 -0.16 -2.61
C THR A 147 16.63 -1.19 -2.74
N ASN A 148 16.16 -1.76 -1.64
CA ASN A 148 15.19 -2.84 -1.66
C ASN A 148 13.78 -2.27 -1.40
N PRO A 149 12.93 -2.10 -2.44
CA PRO A 149 11.58 -1.61 -2.26
C PRO A 149 10.69 -2.67 -1.64
N PHE A 150 9.69 -2.20 -0.91
CA PHE A 150 8.57 -3.03 -0.50
C PHE A 150 7.28 -2.23 -0.52
N SER A 151 6.19 -2.93 -0.74
CA SER A 151 4.83 -2.41 -0.68
C SER A 151 4.00 -3.23 0.29
N PHE A 152 2.99 -2.62 0.83
CA PHE A 152 2.03 -3.35 1.65
C PHE A 152 0.60 -2.86 1.44
N THR A 153 -0.33 -3.80 1.59
CA THR A 153 -1.77 -3.55 1.54
C THR A 153 -2.46 -4.31 2.65
N MET A 154 -3.42 -3.66 3.31
CA MET A 154 -4.25 -4.27 4.34
C MET A 154 -5.72 -3.92 4.10
N LEU A 155 -6.58 -4.92 4.02
CA LEU A 155 -8.02 -4.75 3.83
C LEU A 155 -8.70 -4.44 5.17
N LEU A 156 -9.51 -3.37 5.20
CA LEU A 156 -10.30 -2.96 6.37
C LEU A 156 -11.81 -3.15 6.16
N GLU A 157 -12.30 -2.99 4.94
CA GLU A 157 -13.70 -3.24 4.58
C GLU A 157 -13.74 -3.88 3.20
N GLN A 158 -14.53 -4.95 3.11
CA GLN A 158 -14.68 -5.75 1.90
C GLN A 158 -16.11 -5.65 1.39
N PRO A 159 -16.32 -5.33 0.09
CA PRO A 159 -17.63 -5.45 -0.54
C PRO A 159 -18.03 -6.92 -0.70
N ALA A 160 -19.34 -7.18 -0.89
CA ALA A 160 -19.87 -8.54 -1.06
C ALA A 160 -19.20 -9.31 -2.21
N VAL A 161 -18.81 -8.60 -3.26
CA VAL A 161 -18.09 -9.16 -4.43
C VAL A 161 -16.63 -9.53 -4.16
N GLY A 162 -16.13 -9.29 -2.95
CA GLY A 162 -14.76 -9.60 -2.57
C GLY A 162 -13.77 -8.47 -2.83
N ALA A 163 -12.53 -8.68 -2.43
CA ALA A 163 -11.41 -7.79 -2.69
C ALA A 163 -10.12 -8.60 -2.79
N GLY A 164 -9.21 -8.20 -3.67
CA GLY A 164 -7.98 -8.93 -3.87
C GLY A 164 -7.03 -8.23 -4.83
N MET A 165 -6.03 -8.98 -5.25
CA MET A 165 -5.01 -8.59 -6.21
C MET A 165 -4.80 -9.72 -7.22
N ASP A 166 -4.79 -9.39 -8.50
CA ASP A 166 -4.26 -10.27 -9.54
C ASP A 166 -2.79 -9.93 -9.74
N TYR A 167 -1.92 -10.93 -9.87
CA TYR A 167 -0.50 -10.72 -10.04
C TYR A 167 0.14 -11.78 -10.95
N TRP A 168 1.30 -11.44 -11.50
CA TRP A 168 2.04 -12.27 -12.47
C TRP A 168 3.40 -12.62 -11.88
N PRO A 169 3.50 -13.76 -11.16
CA PRO A 169 4.71 -14.12 -10.39
C PRO A 169 5.95 -14.35 -11.26
N ASP A 170 5.76 -14.85 -12.49
CA ASP A 170 6.84 -15.18 -13.42
C ASP A 170 7.21 -14.03 -14.37
N SER A 171 6.61 -12.84 -14.19
CA SER A 171 6.83 -11.67 -15.02
C SER A 171 7.64 -10.62 -14.27
N THR A 172 8.48 -9.90 -15.01
CA THR A 172 9.28 -8.79 -14.50
C THR A 172 8.67 -7.45 -14.90
N GLY A 173 9.20 -6.36 -14.36
CA GLY A 173 8.83 -5.02 -14.81
C GLY A 173 9.08 -4.77 -16.29
N GLU A 174 10.06 -5.46 -16.91
CA GLU A 174 10.32 -5.39 -18.34
C GLU A 174 9.18 -6.01 -19.18
N ASP A 175 8.50 -7.03 -18.65
CA ASP A 175 7.37 -7.67 -19.29
C ASP A 175 6.07 -6.85 -19.18
N LEU A 176 6.04 -5.85 -18.32
CA LEU A 176 4.85 -5.04 -18.06
C LEU A 176 4.30 -4.42 -19.36
N HIS A 177 5.16 -3.93 -20.24
CA HIS A 177 4.76 -3.40 -21.53
C HIS A 177 4.07 -4.43 -22.44
N ARG A 178 4.46 -5.69 -22.36
CA ARG A 178 3.80 -6.80 -23.07
C ARG A 178 2.47 -7.15 -22.44
N VAL A 179 2.43 -7.24 -21.12
CA VAL A 179 1.20 -7.53 -20.36
C VAL A 179 0.14 -6.47 -20.61
N VAL A 180 0.52 -5.19 -20.70
CA VAL A 180 -0.43 -4.07 -20.88
C VAL A 180 -0.81 -3.84 -22.35
N LYS A 181 0.11 -4.04 -23.31
CA LYS A 181 -0.14 -3.71 -24.74
C LYS A 181 -0.85 -4.80 -25.52
N GLU A 182 -0.67 -6.05 -25.15
CA GLU A 182 -1.10 -7.15 -26.04
C GLU A 182 -2.44 -7.76 -25.65
N ASP A 183 -3.11 -7.25 -24.60
CA ASP A 183 -4.27 -7.92 -23.98
C ASP A 183 -4.03 -9.42 -23.69
N ILE A 184 -2.81 -9.87 -23.96
CA ILE A 184 -2.34 -11.21 -23.69
C ILE A 184 -1.83 -11.22 -22.26
N TYR A 185 -2.77 -11.35 -21.34
CA TYR A 185 -2.41 -11.61 -19.95
C TYR A 185 -1.83 -13.02 -19.86
N PRO A 186 -0.50 -13.17 -19.56
CA PRO A 186 0.00 -14.50 -19.23
C PRO A 186 -0.81 -15.03 -18.04
N PRO A 187 -0.78 -16.33 -17.77
CA PRO A 187 -1.43 -16.88 -16.59
C PRO A 187 -1.07 -16.05 -15.36
N HIS A 188 -2.10 -15.53 -14.69
CA HIS A 188 -1.93 -14.76 -13.45
C HIS A 188 -2.47 -15.56 -12.26
N GLU A 189 -1.98 -15.22 -11.11
CA GLU A 189 -2.51 -15.71 -9.84
C GLU A 189 -3.46 -14.68 -9.23
N HIS A 190 -4.41 -15.16 -8.46
CA HIS A 190 -5.35 -14.34 -7.71
C HIS A 190 -5.11 -14.49 -6.22
N LEU A 191 -4.84 -13.37 -5.54
CA LEU A 191 -4.78 -13.29 -4.10
C LEU A 191 -6.05 -12.65 -3.57
N GLN A 192 -6.88 -13.44 -2.88
CA GLN A 192 -8.02 -12.91 -2.13
C GLN A 192 -7.52 -12.27 -0.84
N TYR A 193 -7.89 -11.02 -0.60
CA TYR A 193 -7.55 -10.35 0.66
C TYR A 193 -8.49 -10.77 1.79
N GLU A 194 -7.91 -10.99 2.96
CA GLU A 194 -8.61 -11.21 4.21
C GLU A 194 -8.61 -9.94 5.07
N LEU A 195 -9.70 -9.70 5.81
CA LEU A 195 -9.80 -8.55 6.71
C LEU A 195 -8.70 -8.59 7.78
N GLY A 196 -7.99 -7.46 7.91
CA GLY A 196 -6.95 -7.26 8.91
C GLY A 196 -5.67 -8.04 8.66
N VAL A 197 -5.51 -8.67 7.49
CA VAL A 197 -4.25 -9.26 7.07
C VAL A 197 -3.44 -8.22 6.31
N LEU A 198 -2.21 -8.01 6.75
CA LEU A 198 -1.22 -7.17 6.10
C LEU A 198 -0.44 -8.02 5.10
N TYR A 199 -0.55 -7.70 3.82
CA TYR A 199 0.19 -8.33 2.74
C TYR A 199 1.38 -7.46 2.36
N THR A 200 2.58 -7.95 2.61
CA THR A 200 3.84 -7.26 2.26
C THR A 200 4.50 -7.97 1.09
N HIS A 201 5.01 -7.22 0.11
CA HIS A 201 5.70 -7.73 -1.07
C HIS A 201 6.74 -6.72 -1.58
N ASP A 202 7.63 -7.12 -2.49
CA ASP A 202 8.65 -6.23 -3.05
C ASP A 202 8.11 -5.20 -4.05
N GLY A 203 6.90 -5.39 -4.55
CA GLY A 203 6.25 -4.49 -5.50
C GLY A 203 6.79 -4.54 -6.93
N LEU A 204 7.81 -5.33 -7.21
CA LEU A 204 8.51 -5.33 -8.50
C LEU A 204 7.93 -6.27 -9.55
N PHE A 205 6.97 -7.12 -9.18
CA PHE A 205 6.22 -7.94 -10.13
C PHE A 205 4.95 -7.20 -10.61
N PRO A 206 4.51 -7.44 -11.86
CA PRO A 206 3.26 -6.89 -12.35
C PRO A 206 2.08 -7.37 -11.52
N HIS A 207 1.27 -6.42 -11.09
CA HIS A 207 0.05 -6.70 -10.34
C HIS A 207 -1.02 -5.63 -10.61
N ARG A 208 -2.26 -5.92 -10.26
CA ARG A 208 -3.39 -4.99 -10.32
C ARG A 208 -4.40 -5.30 -9.23
N ILE A 209 -5.26 -4.34 -8.95
CA ILE A 209 -6.48 -4.58 -8.17
C ILE A 209 -7.33 -5.62 -8.93
N ALA A 210 -7.66 -6.74 -8.29
CA ALA A 210 -8.54 -7.73 -8.88
C ALA A 210 -9.92 -7.14 -9.19
N ASN A 211 -10.56 -7.66 -10.23
CA ASN A 211 -11.93 -7.26 -10.57
C ASN A 211 -12.85 -7.55 -9.39
N LYS A 212 -13.56 -6.53 -8.96
CA LYS A 212 -14.41 -6.57 -7.77
C LYS A 212 -15.88 -6.86 -8.10
N GLY A 213 -16.24 -6.89 -9.39
CA GLY A 213 -17.64 -6.78 -9.79
C GLY A 213 -18.22 -5.41 -9.44
N ASP A 214 -19.53 -5.28 -9.49
CA ASP A 214 -20.22 -4.03 -9.18
C ASP A 214 -20.59 -4.01 -7.68
N MET A 215 -20.25 -2.92 -7.03
CA MET A 215 -20.60 -2.64 -5.65
C MET A 215 -21.91 -1.88 -5.59
N SER A 216 -22.72 -2.11 -4.58
CA SER A 216 -23.90 -1.32 -4.29
C SER A 216 -23.55 0.02 -3.64
N ASP A 217 -24.48 0.97 -3.63
CA ASP A 217 -24.30 2.34 -3.11
C ASP A 217 -23.84 2.43 -1.64
N SER A 218 -23.99 1.35 -0.88
CA SER A 218 -23.60 1.29 0.53
C SER A 218 -22.29 0.54 0.76
N GLU A 219 -21.75 -0.08 -0.27
CA GLU A 219 -20.54 -0.90 -0.16
C GLU A 219 -19.28 -0.10 -0.43
N HIS A 220 -18.23 -0.45 0.28
CA HIS A 220 -16.90 0.11 0.07
C HIS A 220 -15.87 -1.01 0.10
N ARG A 221 -14.83 -0.83 -0.70
CA ARG A 221 -13.55 -1.49 -0.48
C ARG A 221 -12.62 -0.47 0.12
N ILE A 222 -12.21 -0.67 1.38
CA ILE A 222 -11.27 0.21 2.07
C ILE A 222 -10.00 -0.57 2.35
N THR A 223 -8.88 -0.09 1.81
CA THR A 223 -7.54 -0.64 2.09
C THR A 223 -6.63 0.43 2.64
N LEU A 224 -5.74 0.06 3.57
CA LEU A 224 -4.56 0.84 3.91
C LEU A 224 -3.42 0.37 3.02
N GLN A 225 -2.73 1.30 2.36
CA GLN A 225 -1.60 1.00 1.48
C GLN A 225 -0.40 1.88 1.82
N GLY A 226 0.78 1.33 1.64
CA GLY A 226 2.02 2.07 1.82
C GLY A 226 3.20 1.41 1.10
N HIS A 227 4.29 2.17 1.04
CA HIS A 227 5.50 1.78 0.33
C HIS A 227 6.72 2.17 1.15
N GLY A 228 7.76 1.37 1.06
CA GLY A 228 9.00 1.61 1.78
C GLY A 228 10.23 1.15 1.03
N LEU A 229 11.36 1.39 1.65
CA LEU A 229 12.67 0.93 1.21
C LEU A 229 13.46 0.39 2.40
N THR A 230 14.29 -0.61 2.15
CA THR A 230 15.32 -1.09 3.08
C THR A 230 16.70 -0.98 2.44
N LEU A 231 17.76 -1.11 3.25
CA LEU A 231 19.13 -1.23 2.75
C LEU A 231 19.32 -2.55 1.99
#